data_acf39e6d5914e533b820f5f77a4f6b26
#
_entry.id   acf39e6d5914e533b820f5f77a4f6b26
#
_cell.length_a   1.000
_cell.length_b   1.000
_cell.length_c   1.000
_cell.angle_alpha   90.00
_cell.angle_beta   90.00
_cell.angle_gamma   90.00
#
_symmetry.space_group_name_H-M   'P 1'
#
loop_
_entity.id
_entity.type
_entity.pdbx_description
1 polymer ?
#
loop_
_entity_poly.entity_id
_entity_poly.type
_entity_poly.pdbx_seq_one_letter_code
_entity_poly.pdbx_strand_id
1 'polypeptide(L)'
;MTVSAEMLAGVKQRLGETGSFSETDTVLSDYIADVMDYMSGAGVSDAVIASHIGTVARGVDDMFVNGAGESDFSPMFKNMVTQLAFRG
;
A
#
# COMPACT_ATOMS: atom_id res chain seq x y z
N MET A 1 7.52 -9.61 -1.43
CA MET A 1 8.08 -8.74 -0.39
C MET A 1 7.41 -9.04 0.93
N THR A 2 8.20 -9.11 2.00
CA THR A 2 7.68 -9.46 3.32
C THR A 2 7.04 -8.24 3.99
N VAL A 3 5.83 -8.41 4.51
CA VAL A 3 5.14 -7.35 5.25
C VAL A 3 5.62 -7.39 6.70
N SER A 4 6.23 -6.30 7.16
CA SER A 4 6.68 -6.22 8.55
C SER A 4 5.50 -5.95 9.49
N ALA A 5 5.70 -6.27 10.79
CA ALA A 5 4.69 -5.98 11.79
C ALA A 5 4.42 -4.47 11.88
N GLU A 6 5.47 -3.67 11.70
CA GLU A 6 5.36 -2.22 11.71
C GLU A 6 4.50 -1.71 10.55
N MET A 7 4.73 -2.25 9.36
CA MET A 7 3.96 -1.88 8.18
C MET A 7 2.49 -2.26 8.37
N LEU A 8 2.24 -3.48 8.84
CA LEU A 8 0.88 -3.95 9.07
C LEU A 8 0.16 -3.04 10.09
N ALA A 9 0.81 -2.76 11.21
CA ALA A 9 0.21 -1.93 12.24
C ALA A 9 -0.05 -0.51 11.74
N GLY A 10 0.88 0.05 11.01
CA GLY A 10 0.74 1.41 10.48
C GLY A 10 -0.37 1.54 9.46
N VAL A 11 -0.50 0.56 8.58
CA VAL A 11 -1.58 0.55 7.58
C VAL A 11 -2.93 0.36 8.27
N LYS A 12 -3.01 -0.58 9.23
CA LYS A 12 -4.25 -0.79 9.99
C LYS A 12 -4.71 0.49 10.68
N GLN A 13 -3.79 1.20 11.28
CA GLN A 13 -4.14 2.43 11.98
C GLN A 13 -4.75 3.46 11.02
N ARG A 14 -4.15 3.62 9.87
CA ARG A 14 -4.65 4.59 8.90
C ARG A 14 -5.99 4.23 8.31
N LEU A 15 -6.18 2.94 8.00
CA LEU A 15 -7.46 2.47 7.47
C LEU A 15 -8.53 2.46 8.53
N GLY A 16 -8.16 2.16 9.78
CA GLY A 16 -9.09 2.22 10.90
C GLY A 16 -9.61 3.62 11.15
N GLU A 17 -8.78 4.62 10.92
CA GLU A 17 -9.20 6.02 11.08
C GLU A 17 -10.25 6.43 10.05
N THR A 18 -10.20 5.84 8.86
CA THR A 18 -11.23 6.12 7.85
C THR A 18 -12.51 5.33 8.09
N GLY A 19 -12.44 4.28 8.92
CA GLY A 19 -13.58 3.44 9.21
C GLY A 19 -14.04 2.57 8.06
N SER A 20 -13.24 2.46 7.00
CA SER A 20 -13.67 1.80 5.78
C SER A 20 -13.16 0.38 5.62
N PHE A 21 -12.33 -0.12 6.53
CA PHE A 21 -11.70 -1.42 6.39
C PHE A 21 -11.98 -2.30 7.62
N SER A 22 -12.50 -3.51 7.39
CA SER A 22 -12.85 -4.44 8.47
C SER A 22 -12.34 -5.86 8.21
N GLU A 23 -11.40 -6.04 7.28
CA GLU A 23 -10.90 -7.36 6.95
C GLU A 23 -9.90 -7.87 7.99
N THR A 24 -9.63 -9.19 7.92
CA THR A 24 -8.68 -9.81 8.83
C THR A 24 -7.25 -9.36 8.53
N ASP A 25 -6.36 -9.55 9.50
CA ASP A 25 -4.94 -9.24 9.33
C ASP A 25 -4.32 -10.02 8.16
N THR A 26 -4.74 -11.25 7.95
CA THR A 26 -4.22 -12.07 6.85
C THR A 26 -4.58 -11.44 5.49
N VAL A 27 -5.83 -11.05 5.32
CA VAL A 27 -6.28 -10.41 4.08
C VAL A 27 -5.59 -9.06 3.90
N LEU A 28 -5.48 -8.31 4.98
CA LEU A 28 -4.81 -7.01 4.93
C LEU A 28 -3.34 -7.16 4.54
N SER A 29 -2.65 -8.16 5.11
CA SER A 29 -1.25 -8.41 4.77
C SER A 29 -1.09 -8.74 3.29
N ASP A 30 -2.02 -9.50 2.73
CA ASP A 30 -1.97 -9.83 1.30
C ASP A 30 -2.12 -8.58 0.44
N TYR A 31 -3.03 -7.69 0.80
CA TYR A 31 -3.19 -6.42 0.08
C TYR A 31 -1.95 -5.55 0.20
N ILE A 32 -1.38 -5.48 1.39
CA ILE A 32 -0.14 -4.70 1.61
C ILE A 32 0.99 -5.26 0.74
N ALA A 33 1.14 -6.58 0.70
CA ALA A 33 2.18 -7.21 -0.10
C ALA A 33 2.02 -6.85 -1.59
N ASP A 34 0.79 -6.89 -2.09
CA ASP A 34 0.53 -6.54 -3.48
C ASP A 34 0.87 -5.08 -3.78
N VAL A 35 0.52 -4.17 -2.87
CA VAL A 35 0.84 -2.75 -3.04
C VAL A 35 2.35 -2.54 -3.02
N MET A 36 3.05 -3.18 -2.07
CA MET A 36 4.49 -3.06 -1.97
C MET A 36 5.18 -3.61 -3.22
N ASP A 37 4.68 -4.73 -3.75
CA ASP A 37 5.22 -5.31 -4.98
C ASP A 37 5.01 -4.38 -6.17
N TYR A 38 3.85 -3.74 -6.26
CA TYR A 38 3.60 -2.76 -7.30
C TYR A 38 4.61 -1.61 -7.21
N MET A 39 4.81 -1.08 -6.01
CA MET A 39 5.75 0.02 -5.81
C MET A 39 7.18 -0.39 -6.16
N SER A 40 7.58 -1.57 -5.72
CA SER A 40 8.90 -2.10 -6.02
C SER A 40 9.09 -2.27 -7.54
N GLY A 41 8.08 -2.81 -8.22
CA GLY A 41 8.12 -2.99 -9.66
C GLY A 41 8.16 -1.66 -10.42
N ALA A 42 7.67 -0.59 -9.81
CA ALA A 42 7.72 0.74 -10.39
C ALA A 42 9.04 1.46 -10.14
N GLY A 43 9.95 0.84 -9.37
CA GLY A 43 11.27 1.40 -9.13
C GLY A 43 11.47 2.05 -7.75
N VAL A 44 10.51 1.90 -6.85
CA VAL A 44 10.65 2.45 -5.48
C VAL A 44 11.49 1.48 -4.66
N SER A 45 12.51 1.99 -3.98
CA SER A 45 13.38 1.14 -3.15
C SER A 45 12.64 0.67 -1.90
N ASP A 46 13.10 -0.45 -1.33
CA ASP A 46 12.52 -1.02 -0.12
C ASP A 46 12.53 -0.02 1.03
N ALA A 47 13.63 0.71 1.19
CA ALA A 47 13.75 1.69 2.26
C ALA A 47 12.72 2.82 2.12
N VAL A 48 12.48 3.26 0.90
CA VAL A 48 11.50 4.32 0.65
C VAL A 48 10.09 3.79 0.90
N ILE A 49 9.79 2.57 0.45
CA ILE A 49 8.49 1.95 0.71
C ILE A 49 8.24 1.88 2.22
N ALA A 50 9.22 1.40 2.98
CA ALA A 50 9.09 1.23 4.42
C ALA A 50 8.85 2.55 5.15
N SER A 51 9.36 3.65 4.62
CA SER A 51 9.20 4.96 5.24
C SER A 51 7.94 5.69 4.79
N HIS A 52 7.17 5.11 3.85
CA HIS A 52 5.98 5.77 3.32
C HIS A 52 4.74 4.89 3.53
N ILE A 53 4.49 4.57 4.80
CA ILE A 53 3.35 3.72 5.18
C ILE A 53 2.02 4.33 4.72
N GLY A 54 1.91 5.65 4.76
CA GLY A 54 0.70 6.33 4.29
C GLY A 54 0.41 6.08 2.82
N THR A 55 1.45 6.05 1.98
CA THR A 55 1.29 5.74 0.56
C THR A 55 0.85 4.29 0.37
N VAL A 56 1.44 3.37 1.11
CA VAL A 56 1.03 1.97 1.06
C VAL A 56 -0.43 1.83 1.47
N ALA A 57 -0.84 2.50 2.55
CA ALA A 57 -2.22 2.46 3.01
C ALA A 57 -3.18 2.99 1.95
N ARG A 58 -2.79 4.03 1.22
CA ARG A 58 -3.62 4.57 0.15
C ARG A 58 -3.82 3.55 -0.97
N GLY A 59 -2.76 2.83 -1.33
CA GLY A 59 -2.87 1.76 -2.33
C GLY A 59 -3.78 0.64 -1.87
N VAL A 60 -3.69 0.26 -0.60
CA VAL A 60 -4.55 -0.78 -0.03
C VAL A 60 -6.02 -0.34 -0.07
N ASP A 61 -6.28 0.90 0.28
CA ASP A 61 -7.65 1.45 0.24
C ASP A 61 -8.20 1.42 -1.19
N ASP A 62 -7.39 1.80 -2.16
CA ASP A 62 -7.80 1.76 -3.58
C ASP A 62 -8.15 0.35 -4.01
N MET A 63 -7.34 -0.65 -3.63
CA MET A 63 -7.61 -2.05 -3.94
C MET A 63 -8.90 -2.51 -3.28
N PHE A 64 -9.12 -2.13 -2.04
CA PHE A 64 -10.30 -2.53 -1.30
C PHE A 64 -11.58 -1.98 -1.95
N VAL A 65 -11.53 -0.72 -2.36
CA VAL A 65 -12.71 -0.05 -2.96
C VAL A 65 -12.97 -0.56 -4.38
N ASN A 66 -11.93 -0.79 -5.17
CA ASN A 66 -12.08 -1.09 -6.60
C ASN A 66 -11.95 -2.57 -6.95
N GLY A 67 -11.73 -3.41 -5.95
CA GLY A 67 -11.52 -4.83 -6.19
C GLY A 67 -10.05 -5.19 -6.22
N ALA A 68 -9.71 -6.26 -5.51
CA ALA A 68 -8.32 -6.68 -5.36
C ALA A 68 -7.78 -7.27 -6.67
N GLY A 69 -6.52 -7.04 -6.92
CA GLY A 69 -5.79 -7.78 -7.93
C GLY A 69 -5.77 -7.16 -9.32
N GLU A 70 -6.40 -6.05 -9.52
CA GLU A 70 -6.38 -5.39 -10.81
C GLU A 70 -5.52 -4.14 -10.77
N SER A 71 -5.31 -3.55 -11.93
CA SER A 71 -4.59 -2.30 -12.04
C SER A 71 -5.49 -1.13 -11.67
N ASP A 72 -6.19 -1.26 -10.56
CA ASP A 72 -7.27 -0.35 -10.18
C ASP A 72 -6.83 0.70 -9.18
N PHE A 73 -5.54 0.96 -9.12
CA PHE A 73 -5.03 2.07 -8.32
C PHE A 73 -5.48 3.39 -8.94
N SER A 74 -5.84 4.33 -8.08
CA SER A 74 -6.24 5.65 -8.53
C SER A 74 -5.08 6.36 -9.23
N PRO A 75 -5.36 7.29 -10.14
CA PRO A 75 -4.30 8.09 -10.76
C PRO A 75 -3.45 8.83 -9.73
N MET A 76 -4.05 9.28 -8.62
CA MET A 76 -3.31 9.94 -7.57
C MET A 76 -2.29 9.01 -6.93
N PHE A 77 -2.68 7.78 -6.63
CA PHE A 77 -1.75 6.80 -6.06
C PHE A 77 -0.60 6.52 -7.04
N LYS A 78 -0.92 6.33 -8.32
CA LYS A 78 0.11 6.07 -9.33
C LYS A 78 1.09 7.23 -9.45
N ASN A 79 0.60 8.46 -9.37
CA ASN A 79 1.48 9.63 -9.38
C ASN A 79 2.38 9.68 -8.16
N MET A 80 1.84 9.36 -6.98
CA MET A 80 2.65 9.30 -5.76
C MET A 80 3.78 8.27 -5.89
N VAL A 81 3.46 7.10 -6.41
CA VAL A 81 4.46 6.04 -6.60
C VAL A 81 5.53 6.48 -7.60
N THR A 82 5.12 7.11 -8.71
CA THR A 82 6.07 7.61 -9.70
C THR A 82 7.04 8.62 -9.07
N GLN A 83 6.54 9.53 -8.24
CA GLN A 83 7.39 10.50 -7.58
C GLN A 83 8.37 9.84 -6.62
N LEU A 84 7.92 8.83 -5.88
CA LEU A 84 8.81 8.10 -4.98
C LEU A 84 9.86 7.32 -5.74
N ALA A 85 9.53 6.80 -6.91
CA ALA A 85 10.50 6.09 -7.74
C ALA A 85 11.63 6.99 -8.20
N PHE A 86 11.36 8.28 -8.45
CA PHE A 86 12.40 9.25 -8.79
C PHE A 86 13.36 9.52 -7.65
N ARG A 87 12.92 9.36 -6.42
CA ARG A 87 13.77 9.56 -5.25
C ARG A 87 14.65 8.36 -4.97
N GLY A 88 14.35 7.26 -5.59
CA GLY A 88 15.04 6.01 -5.36
C GLY A 88 14.33 5.15 -4.39
#